data_2001ba5e1488d0f5d4a6d8589ec9a97d
#
_entry.id   2001ba5e1488d0f5d4a6d8589ec9a97d
#
_cell.length_a   1.000
_cell.length_b   1.000
_cell.length_c   1.000
_cell.angle_alpha   90.00
_cell.angle_beta   90.00
_cell.angle_gamma   90.00
#
_symmetry.space_group_name_H-M   'P 1'
#
loop_
_entity.id
_entity.type
_entity.pdbx_description
1 polymer ?
#
loop_
_entity_poly.entity_id
_entity_poly.type
_entity_poly.pdbx_seq_one_letter_code
_entity_poly.pdbx_strand_id
1 'polypeptide(L)'
;MLDKSVPYIPFTMTREFDALPLPSYQLPENYRFVFYKPGDEQAWAVIETAVAEFDSTEKALNYFHSSFAPFSSELPHRMLFIENSAGKKVATFTAWRSNDTHKPRLHWLAVLPEEQGKGLAKALAIRVTELLYELHPNQKPYLTTQTWSHPAVRLYQKLGYEILQDENYPQITEILNNL
;
A
#
# COMPACT_ATOMS: atom_id res chain seq x y z
N MET A 1 -1.40 2.32 -11.91
CA MET A 1 -1.02 1.34 -12.94
C MET A 1 0.50 1.34 -13.04
N LEU A 2 1.12 0.17 -13.20
CA LEU A 2 2.57 0.05 -13.33
C LEU A 2 3.04 0.62 -14.67
N ASP A 3 4.02 1.52 -14.65
CA ASP A 3 4.66 2.05 -15.87
C ASP A 3 5.89 1.23 -16.22
N LYS A 4 5.72 0.27 -17.12
CA LYS A 4 6.78 -0.62 -17.58
C LYS A 4 7.68 -0.01 -18.67
N SER A 5 7.52 1.27 -19.01
CA SER A 5 8.35 1.98 -19.99
C SER A 5 9.72 2.39 -19.44
N VAL A 6 9.87 2.40 -18.12
CA VAL A 6 11.13 2.73 -17.43
C VAL A 6 11.83 1.47 -16.88
N PRO A 7 13.15 1.52 -16.62
CA PRO A 7 13.87 0.41 -16.00
C PRO A 7 13.25 0.00 -14.66
N TYR A 8 13.16 -1.31 -14.40
CA TYR A 8 12.71 -1.84 -13.10
C TYR A 8 13.85 -1.80 -12.09
N ILE A 9 13.70 -1.01 -11.04
CA ILE A 9 14.63 -0.96 -9.91
C ILE A 9 13.82 -1.03 -8.63
N PRO A 10 13.95 -2.10 -7.81
CA PRO A 10 13.31 -2.19 -6.52
C PRO A 10 14.07 -1.34 -5.49
N PHE A 11 13.34 -0.75 -4.54
CA PHE A 11 13.94 0.02 -3.45
C PHE A 11 13.02 0.08 -2.23
N THR A 12 13.59 0.54 -1.13
CA THR A 12 12.88 0.73 0.14
C THR A 12 12.68 2.20 0.41
N MET A 13 11.52 2.54 0.95
CA MET A 13 11.24 3.86 1.54
C MET A 13 10.92 3.70 3.02
N THR A 14 11.30 4.70 3.82
CA THR A 14 11.03 4.74 5.26
C THR A 14 10.55 6.14 5.66
N ARG A 15 9.81 6.20 6.76
CA ARG A 15 9.37 7.46 7.34
C ARG A 15 9.89 7.59 8.76
N GLU A 16 10.50 8.74 9.09
CA GLU A 16 10.93 9.02 10.45
C GLU A 16 9.73 9.20 11.38
N PHE A 17 9.91 8.84 12.65
CA PHE A 17 8.84 8.90 13.65
C PHE A 17 8.40 10.36 13.92
N ASP A 18 9.37 11.27 13.92
CA ASP A 18 9.20 12.71 14.13
C ASP A 18 8.99 13.50 12.83
N ALA A 19 8.75 12.81 11.71
CA ALA A 19 8.42 13.47 10.45
C ALA A 19 7.19 14.38 10.60
N LEU A 20 7.05 15.31 9.66
CA LEU A 20 5.91 16.23 9.60
C LEU A 20 4.57 15.49 9.81
N PRO A 21 3.61 16.11 10.50
CA PRO A 21 2.28 15.53 10.70
C PRO A 21 1.69 15.05 9.37
N LEU A 22 1.01 13.91 9.41
CA LEU A 22 0.29 13.43 8.23
C LEU A 22 -0.80 14.45 7.85
N PRO A 23 -0.99 14.72 6.56
CA PRO A 23 -2.04 15.65 6.14
C PRO A 23 -3.42 15.07 6.47
N SER A 24 -4.38 15.94 6.76
CA SER A 24 -5.77 15.53 6.90
C SER A 24 -6.28 14.91 5.58
N TYR A 25 -7.19 13.96 5.71
CA TYR A 25 -7.86 13.35 4.58
C TYR A 25 -9.37 13.27 4.82
N GLN A 26 -10.11 13.23 3.72
CA GLN A 26 -11.55 12.99 3.73
C GLN A 26 -11.86 12.05 2.57
N LEU A 27 -12.55 10.94 2.88
CA LEU A 27 -13.12 10.09 1.82
C LEU A 27 -14.30 10.83 1.17
N PRO A 28 -14.53 10.66 -0.14
CA PRO A 28 -15.77 11.11 -0.76
C PRO A 28 -17.00 10.45 -0.08
N GLU A 29 -18.17 11.12 -0.08
CA GLU A 29 -19.36 10.71 0.67
C GLU A 29 -19.82 9.26 0.42
N ASN A 30 -19.56 8.74 -0.77
CA ASN A 30 -19.99 7.39 -1.17
C ASN A 30 -18.96 6.30 -0.84
N TYR A 31 -17.95 6.59 -0.03
CA TYR A 31 -16.89 5.64 0.32
C TYR A 31 -16.70 5.59 1.83
N ARG A 32 -16.33 4.39 2.32
CA ARG A 32 -15.98 4.19 3.73
C ARG A 32 -14.82 3.23 3.89
N PHE A 33 -14.07 3.38 4.97
CA PHE A 33 -13.10 2.38 5.38
C PHE A 33 -13.79 1.18 6.02
N VAL A 34 -13.34 -0.01 5.65
CA VAL A 34 -13.75 -1.27 6.29
C VAL A 34 -12.51 -2.15 6.48
N PHE A 35 -12.43 -2.80 7.63
CA PHE A 35 -11.40 -3.80 7.87
C PHE A 35 -11.78 -5.14 7.23
N TYR A 36 -10.75 -5.95 6.99
CA TYR A 36 -10.89 -7.31 6.48
C TYR A 36 -11.85 -8.14 7.34
N LYS A 37 -12.64 -8.94 6.66
CA LYS A 37 -13.44 -10.04 7.23
C LYS A 37 -13.17 -11.32 6.46
N PRO A 38 -13.28 -12.51 7.08
CA PRO A 38 -13.20 -13.79 6.36
C PRO A 38 -14.10 -13.79 5.13
N GLY A 39 -13.54 -14.16 3.97
CA GLY A 39 -14.20 -14.06 2.66
C GLY A 39 -13.74 -12.87 1.80
N ASP A 40 -13.07 -11.88 2.39
CA ASP A 40 -12.58 -10.69 1.67
C ASP A 40 -11.30 -10.94 0.86
N GLU A 41 -10.65 -12.09 1.01
CA GLU A 41 -9.49 -12.50 0.21
C GLU A 41 -9.79 -12.48 -1.28
N GLN A 42 -11.02 -12.80 -1.65
CA GLN A 42 -11.46 -12.73 -3.05
C GLN A 42 -11.46 -11.29 -3.58
N ALA A 43 -11.96 -10.35 -2.77
CA ALA A 43 -11.96 -8.93 -3.13
C ALA A 43 -10.53 -8.38 -3.23
N TRP A 44 -9.66 -8.76 -2.29
CA TRP A 44 -8.24 -8.40 -2.31
C TRP A 44 -7.58 -8.88 -3.60
N ALA A 45 -7.76 -10.17 -3.94
CA ALA A 45 -7.16 -10.76 -5.12
C ALA A 45 -7.65 -10.12 -6.43
N VAL A 46 -8.95 -9.77 -6.51
CA VAL A 46 -9.51 -9.05 -7.66
C VAL A 46 -8.88 -7.66 -7.81
N ILE A 47 -8.74 -6.91 -6.71
CA ILE A 47 -8.17 -5.55 -6.72
C ILE A 47 -6.70 -5.60 -7.16
N GLU A 48 -5.89 -6.49 -6.58
CA GLU A 48 -4.45 -6.59 -6.90
C GLU A 48 -4.21 -7.08 -8.34
N THR A 49 -5.06 -7.98 -8.84
CA THR A 49 -4.99 -8.41 -10.24
C THR A 49 -5.38 -7.29 -11.21
N ALA A 50 -6.38 -6.48 -10.84
CA ALA A 50 -6.84 -5.36 -11.69
C ALA A 50 -5.78 -4.28 -11.90
N VAL A 51 -4.81 -4.14 -10.99
CA VAL A 51 -3.68 -3.20 -11.11
C VAL A 51 -2.41 -3.86 -11.68
N ALA A 52 -2.52 -5.12 -12.12
CA ALA A 52 -1.45 -5.91 -12.74
C ALA A 52 -0.27 -6.26 -11.80
N GLU A 53 -0.51 -6.33 -10.49
CA GLU A 53 0.45 -6.87 -9.51
C GLU A 53 0.51 -8.42 -9.60
N PHE A 54 -0.59 -9.06 -9.99
CA PHE A 54 -0.67 -10.48 -10.30
C PHE A 54 -1.25 -10.72 -11.69
N ASP A 55 -0.76 -11.75 -12.38
CA ASP A 55 -1.22 -12.11 -13.72
C ASP A 55 -2.65 -12.70 -13.71
N SER A 56 -3.10 -13.22 -12.57
CA SER A 56 -4.44 -13.79 -12.40
C SER A 56 -4.90 -13.73 -10.94
N THR A 57 -6.22 -13.72 -10.76
CA THR A 57 -6.84 -13.78 -9.43
C THR A 57 -6.47 -15.07 -8.68
N GLU A 58 -6.27 -16.18 -9.39
CA GLU A 58 -5.81 -17.44 -8.79
C GLU A 58 -4.40 -17.29 -8.18
N LYS A 59 -3.45 -16.68 -8.91
CA LYS A 59 -2.11 -16.42 -8.39
C LYS A 59 -2.16 -15.48 -7.19
N ALA A 60 -3.00 -14.45 -7.23
CA ALA A 60 -3.21 -13.52 -6.12
C ALA A 60 -3.78 -14.24 -4.88
N LEU A 61 -4.76 -15.13 -5.04
CA LEU A 61 -5.31 -15.96 -3.97
C LEU A 61 -4.27 -16.91 -3.38
N ASN A 62 -3.48 -17.56 -4.22
CA ASN A 62 -2.40 -18.44 -3.77
C ASN A 62 -1.37 -17.68 -2.93
N TYR A 63 -1.01 -16.46 -3.35
CA TYR A 63 -0.17 -15.57 -2.55
C TYR A 63 -0.85 -15.20 -1.23
N PHE A 64 -2.13 -14.82 -1.25
CA PHE A 64 -2.89 -14.48 -0.04
C PHE A 64 -2.88 -15.62 0.97
N HIS A 65 -3.18 -16.84 0.51
CA HIS A 65 -3.21 -18.02 1.37
C HIS A 65 -1.83 -18.40 1.93
N SER A 66 -0.77 -18.21 1.18
CA SER A 66 0.59 -18.50 1.68
C SER A 66 1.13 -17.42 2.62
N SER A 67 0.80 -16.15 2.38
CA SER A 67 1.43 -15.01 3.04
C SER A 67 0.60 -14.41 4.18
N PHE A 68 -0.72 -14.41 4.05
CA PHE A 68 -1.63 -13.78 5.01
C PHE A 68 -2.44 -14.78 5.83
N ALA A 69 -2.91 -15.88 5.24
CA ALA A 69 -3.76 -16.82 5.96
C ALA A 69 -3.12 -17.43 7.22
N PRO A 70 -1.79 -17.67 7.31
CA PRO A 70 -1.16 -18.07 8.56
C PRO A 70 -1.32 -17.07 9.71
N PHE A 71 -1.66 -15.81 9.39
CA PHE A 71 -1.87 -14.71 10.33
C PHE A 71 -3.30 -14.18 10.30
N SER A 72 -4.27 -15.03 10.01
CA SER A 72 -5.67 -14.66 9.78
C SER A 72 -6.30 -13.89 10.96
N SER A 73 -5.86 -14.14 12.19
CA SER A 73 -6.31 -13.39 13.38
C SER A 73 -5.83 -11.92 13.39
N GLU A 74 -4.76 -11.58 12.67
CA GLU A 74 -4.24 -10.20 12.58
C GLU A 74 -4.94 -9.38 11.51
N LEU A 75 -5.45 -10.01 10.45
CA LEU A 75 -6.02 -9.32 9.28
C LEU A 75 -7.16 -8.37 9.62
N PRO A 76 -8.12 -8.70 10.52
CA PRO A 76 -9.20 -7.79 10.89
C PRO A 76 -8.76 -6.48 11.58
N HIS A 77 -7.48 -6.39 11.96
CA HIS A 77 -6.91 -5.21 12.61
C HIS A 77 -5.86 -4.51 11.75
N ARG A 78 -5.50 -5.08 10.59
CA ARG A 78 -4.36 -4.64 9.79
C ARG A 78 -4.68 -4.39 8.31
N MET A 79 -5.55 -5.20 7.72
CA MET A 79 -5.91 -5.07 6.31
C MET A 79 -7.13 -4.19 6.15
N LEU A 80 -6.95 -3.07 5.48
CA LEU A 80 -7.96 -2.05 5.28
C LEU A 80 -8.43 -2.04 3.83
N PHE A 81 -9.72 -1.92 3.64
CA PHE A 81 -10.34 -1.67 2.34
C PHE A 81 -11.07 -0.34 2.34
N ILE A 82 -11.30 0.18 1.14
CA ILE A 82 -12.35 1.16 0.90
C ILE A 82 -13.48 0.45 0.18
N GLU A 83 -14.69 0.65 0.72
CA GLU A 83 -15.94 0.13 0.17
C GLU A 83 -16.77 1.30 -0.35
N ASN A 84 -17.37 1.14 -1.53
CA ASN A 84 -18.28 2.13 -2.10
C ASN A 84 -19.72 1.94 -1.59
N SER A 85 -20.64 2.83 -1.98
CA SER A 85 -22.06 2.79 -1.57
C SER A 85 -22.81 1.52 -1.99
N ALA A 86 -22.33 0.78 -2.99
CA ALA A 86 -22.87 -0.49 -3.41
C ALA A 86 -22.35 -1.70 -2.59
N GLY A 87 -21.49 -1.46 -1.59
CA GLY A 87 -20.86 -2.52 -0.81
C GLY A 87 -19.70 -3.22 -1.51
N LYS A 88 -19.25 -2.69 -2.66
CA LYS A 88 -18.08 -3.24 -3.39
C LYS A 88 -16.79 -2.70 -2.79
N LYS A 89 -15.85 -3.56 -2.44
CA LYS A 89 -14.48 -3.18 -2.09
C LYS A 89 -13.72 -2.76 -3.35
N VAL A 90 -13.18 -1.56 -3.33
CA VAL A 90 -12.61 -0.90 -4.51
C VAL A 90 -11.14 -0.51 -4.36
N ALA A 91 -10.64 -0.59 -3.14
CA ALA A 91 -9.25 -0.33 -2.83
C ALA A 91 -8.82 -1.11 -1.57
N THR A 92 -7.53 -1.40 -1.46
CA THR A 92 -6.95 -2.10 -0.31
C THR A 92 -5.58 -1.54 0.05
N PHE A 93 -5.20 -1.64 1.33
CA PHE A 93 -3.87 -1.42 1.84
C PHE A 93 -3.71 -2.05 3.22
N THR A 94 -2.56 -2.65 3.49
CA THR A 94 -2.35 -3.41 4.74
C THR A 94 -1.26 -2.80 5.60
N ALA A 95 -1.58 -2.55 6.87
CA ALA A 95 -0.64 -2.20 7.94
C ALA A 95 0.07 -3.47 8.43
N TRP A 96 1.07 -3.94 7.68
CA TRP A 96 1.71 -5.22 7.92
C TRP A 96 2.98 -5.08 8.78
N ARG A 97 3.72 -6.14 8.89
CA ARG A 97 5.05 -6.22 9.51
C ARG A 97 5.93 -7.15 8.70
N SER A 98 7.25 -7.00 8.79
CA SER A 98 8.15 -8.00 8.24
C SER A 98 8.10 -9.29 9.06
N ASN A 99 8.26 -10.43 8.40
CA ASN A 99 8.20 -11.73 9.07
C ASN A 99 9.40 -11.98 9.99
N ASP A 100 10.56 -11.47 9.63
CA ASP A 100 11.85 -11.66 10.30
C ASP A 100 12.09 -10.67 11.43
N THR A 101 11.88 -9.37 11.19
CA THR A 101 12.24 -8.31 12.14
C THR A 101 11.03 -7.70 12.85
N HIS A 102 9.82 -8.09 12.48
CA HIS A 102 8.55 -7.51 12.92
C HIS A 102 8.42 -5.98 12.74
N LYS A 103 9.28 -5.38 11.90
CA LYS A 103 9.21 -3.95 11.58
C LYS A 103 7.90 -3.59 10.88
N PRO A 104 7.28 -2.45 11.24
CA PRO A 104 6.03 -2.00 10.62
C PRO A 104 6.22 -1.75 9.13
N ARG A 105 5.36 -2.36 8.32
CA ARG A 105 5.45 -2.33 6.86
C ARG A 105 4.13 -1.95 6.22
N LEU A 106 4.17 -0.98 5.30
CA LEU A 106 3.06 -0.75 4.37
C LEU A 106 3.12 -1.82 3.28
N HIS A 107 1.99 -2.49 3.03
CA HIS A 107 2.00 -3.66 2.15
C HIS A 107 0.76 -3.74 1.29
N TRP A 108 0.96 -3.84 -0.04
CA TRP A 108 -0.08 -3.99 -1.06
C TRP A 108 -1.11 -2.84 -1.07
N LEU A 109 -0.73 -1.70 -1.67
CA LEU A 109 -1.64 -0.60 -1.98
C LEU A 109 -2.18 -0.76 -3.39
N ALA A 110 -3.48 -0.96 -3.52
CA ALA A 110 -4.13 -0.99 -4.81
C ALA A 110 -5.49 -0.28 -4.78
N VAL A 111 -5.84 0.35 -5.90
CA VAL A 111 -7.15 0.98 -6.17
C VAL A 111 -7.59 0.53 -7.54
N LEU A 112 -8.81 -0.01 -7.66
CA LEU A 112 -9.37 -0.41 -8.94
C LEU A 112 -9.22 0.70 -9.99
N PRO A 113 -8.85 0.40 -11.25
CA PRO A 113 -8.60 1.40 -12.30
C PRO A 113 -9.72 2.42 -12.45
N GLU A 114 -10.98 1.98 -12.43
CA GLU A 114 -12.18 2.83 -12.54
C GLU A 114 -12.45 3.73 -11.33
N GLU A 115 -11.73 3.49 -10.24
CA GLU A 115 -11.87 4.23 -8.97
C GLU A 115 -10.67 5.14 -8.68
N GLN A 116 -9.67 5.15 -9.55
CA GLN A 116 -8.50 6.01 -9.43
C GLN A 116 -8.86 7.49 -9.68
N GLY A 117 -7.97 8.40 -9.27
CA GLY A 117 -8.19 9.85 -9.41
C GLY A 117 -9.12 10.48 -8.36
N LYS A 118 -9.75 9.66 -7.49
CA LYS A 118 -10.73 10.11 -6.47
C LYS A 118 -10.10 10.35 -5.08
N GLY A 119 -8.79 10.29 -4.95
CA GLY A 119 -8.10 10.48 -3.67
C GLY A 119 -8.05 9.26 -2.76
N LEU A 120 -8.61 8.10 -3.17
CA LEU A 120 -8.71 6.90 -2.33
C LEU A 120 -7.37 6.35 -1.89
N ALA A 121 -6.37 6.31 -2.80
CA ALA A 121 -5.01 5.88 -2.47
C ALA A 121 -4.36 6.77 -1.40
N LYS A 122 -4.56 8.10 -1.49
CA LYS A 122 -4.06 9.05 -0.49
C LYS A 122 -4.71 8.80 0.87
N ALA A 123 -6.02 8.64 0.92
CA ALA A 123 -6.75 8.38 2.15
C ALA A 123 -6.29 7.07 2.82
N LEU A 124 -6.13 5.98 2.03
CA LEU A 124 -5.60 4.71 2.53
C LEU A 124 -4.17 4.86 3.04
N ALA A 125 -3.29 5.52 2.28
CA ALA A 125 -1.89 5.66 2.67
C ALA A 125 -1.74 6.43 3.99
N ILE A 126 -2.54 7.48 4.21
CA ILE A 126 -2.57 8.21 5.48
C ILE A 126 -3.08 7.29 6.59
N ARG A 127 -4.28 6.69 6.41
CA ARG A 127 -4.90 5.87 7.46
C ARG A 127 -4.06 4.65 7.84
N VAL A 128 -3.43 3.99 6.87
CA VAL A 128 -2.54 2.84 7.14
C VAL A 128 -1.24 3.28 7.81
N THR A 129 -0.70 4.46 7.50
CA THR A 129 0.46 5.00 8.22
C THR A 129 0.10 5.31 9.67
N GLU A 130 -1.05 5.93 9.93
CA GLU A 130 -1.58 6.16 11.30
C GLU A 130 -1.73 4.83 12.04
N LEU A 131 -2.36 3.84 11.41
CA LEU A 131 -2.57 2.52 11.98
C LEU A 131 -1.24 1.81 12.33
N LEU A 132 -0.19 1.97 11.51
CA LEU A 132 1.13 1.44 11.83
C LEU A 132 1.72 2.09 13.08
N TYR A 133 1.53 3.38 13.29
CA TYR A 133 1.96 4.05 14.53
C TYR A 133 1.13 3.62 15.75
N GLU A 134 -0.17 3.37 15.58
CA GLU A 134 -1.03 2.81 16.64
C GLU A 134 -0.57 1.41 17.05
N LEU A 135 -0.26 0.55 16.07
CA LEU A 135 0.13 -0.85 16.29
C LEU A 135 1.60 -1.01 16.70
N HIS A 136 2.46 -0.09 16.30
CA HIS A 136 3.91 -0.15 16.49
C HIS A 136 4.45 1.21 16.95
N PRO A 137 4.11 1.66 18.16
CA PRO A 137 4.57 2.96 18.66
C PRO A 137 6.10 3.02 18.71
N ASN A 138 6.66 4.17 18.33
CA ASN A 138 8.11 4.44 18.31
C ASN A 138 8.93 3.59 17.32
N GLN A 139 8.28 2.96 16.34
CA GLN A 139 8.96 2.25 15.26
C GLN A 139 8.77 2.98 13.92
N LYS A 140 9.83 2.99 13.11
CA LYS A 140 9.81 3.60 11.78
C LYS A 140 9.12 2.67 10.78
N PRO A 141 8.01 3.07 10.18
CA PRO A 141 7.39 2.29 9.13
C PRO A 141 8.22 2.34 7.85
N TYR A 142 8.22 1.23 7.12
CA TYR A 142 8.85 1.15 5.80
C TYR A 142 7.92 0.54 4.78
N LEU A 143 8.29 0.67 3.52
CA LEU A 143 7.69 -0.04 2.40
C LEU A 143 8.78 -0.43 1.39
N THR A 144 8.52 -1.46 0.61
CA THR A 144 9.30 -1.79 -0.58
C THR A 144 8.47 -1.52 -1.81
N THR A 145 9.06 -0.90 -2.80
CA THR A 145 8.43 -0.50 -4.06
C THR A 145 9.44 -0.59 -5.21
N GLN A 146 9.08 -0.10 -6.38
CA GLN A 146 9.96 -0.09 -7.55
C GLN A 146 9.60 1.11 -8.45
N THR A 147 10.50 1.41 -9.38
CA THR A 147 10.37 2.56 -10.27
C THR A 147 9.08 2.57 -11.09
N TRP A 148 8.53 1.40 -11.45
CA TRP A 148 7.27 1.30 -12.20
C TRP A 148 6.06 1.84 -11.44
N SER A 149 6.13 1.91 -10.11
CA SER A 149 5.06 2.45 -9.25
C SER A 149 5.27 3.92 -8.92
N HIS A 150 5.91 4.71 -9.80
CA HIS A 150 6.24 6.12 -9.53
C HIS A 150 5.07 6.99 -9.04
N PRO A 151 3.80 6.80 -9.46
CA PRO A 151 2.70 7.56 -8.86
C PRO A 151 2.51 7.29 -7.37
N ALA A 152 2.68 6.02 -6.95
CA ALA A 152 2.63 5.65 -5.53
C ALA A 152 3.87 6.18 -4.78
N VAL A 153 5.05 6.13 -5.39
CA VAL A 153 6.27 6.71 -4.82
C VAL A 153 6.09 8.19 -4.51
N ARG A 154 5.56 8.96 -5.47
CA ARG A 154 5.25 10.39 -5.27
C ARG A 154 4.22 10.63 -4.17
N LEU A 155 3.25 9.73 -4.02
CA LEU A 155 2.30 9.77 -2.92
C LEU A 155 3.01 9.57 -1.58
N TYR A 156 3.86 8.55 -1.46
CA TYR A 156 4.61 8.28 -0.24
C TYR A 156 5.57 9.43 0.13
N GLN A 157 6.25 10.03 -0.85
CA GLN A 157 7.10 11.21 -0.61
C GLN A 157 6.29 12.39 -0.03
N LYS A 158 5.07 12.65 -0.53
CA LYS A 158 4.18 13.67 0.02
C LYS A 158 3.71 13.36 1.45
N LEU A 159 3.80 12.12 1.88
CA LEU A 159 3.51 11.68 3.25
C LEU A 159 4.77 11.61 4.13
N GLY A 160 5.91 12.09 3.64
CA GLY A 160 7.17 12.12 4.38
C GLY A 160 7.95 10.80 4.40
N TYR A 161 7.65 9.88 3.47
CA TYR A 161 8.51 8.72 3.23
C TYR A 161 9.66 9.12 2.33
N GLU A 162 10.86 8.71 2.69
CA GLU A 162 12.09 8.97 1.95
C GLU A 162 12.68 7.67 1.40
N ILE A 163 13.29 7.75 0.22
CA ILE A 163 14.00 6.62 -0.38
C ILE A 163 15.27 6.37 0.42
N LEU A 164 15.49 5.12 0.84
CA LEU A 164 16.74 4.76 1.48
C LEU A 164 17.90 4.92 0.49
N GLN A 165 18.96 5.59 0.96
CA GLN A 165 20.15 5.84 0.16
C GLN A 165 21.03 4.58 0.15
N ASP A 166 20.94 3.81 -0.92
CA ASP A 166 21.81 2.67 -1.23
C ASP A 166 22.55 2.91 -2.56
N GLU A 167 23.22 1.89 -3.08
CA GLU A 167 23.98 1.97 -4.33
C GLU A 167 23.13 2.35 -5.56
N ASN A 168 21.82 2.05 -5.53
CA ASN A 168 20.89 2.33 -6.62
C ASN A 168 20.21 3.71 -6.51
N TYR A 169 20.39 4.41 -5.38
CA TYR A 169 19.73 5.69 -5.11
C TYR A 169 19.92 6.75 -6.21
N PRO A 170 21.15 6.95 -6.78
CA PRO A 170 21.33 7.93 -7.86
C PRO A 170 20.51 7.60 -9.10
N GLN A 171 20.50 6.32 -9.50
CA GLN A 171 19.75 5.88 -10.68
C GLN A 171 18.24 5.95 -10.47
N ILE A 172 17.76 5.57 -9.27
CA ILE A 172 16.34 5.68 -8.91
C ILE A 172 15.87 7.13 -8.99
N THR A 173 16.63 8.05 -8.39
CA THR A 173 16.27 9.46 -8.37
C THR A 173 16.34 10.09 -9.76
N GLU A 174 17.29 9.72 -10.59
CA GLU A 174 17.37 10.17 -12.00
C GLU A 174 16.11 9.74 -12.77
N ILE A 175 15.72 8.45 -12.69
CA ILE A 175 14.50 7.95 -13.35
C ILE A 175 13.27 8.70 -12.85
N LEU A 176 13.09 8.81 -11.54
CA LEU A 176 11.92 9.43 -10.95
C LEU A 176 11.81 10.94 -11.26
N ASN A 177 12.93 11.65 -11.41
CA ASN A 177 12.95 13.08 -11.75
C ASN A 177 12.62 13.33 -13.21
N ASN A 178 12.80 12.34 -14.09
CA ASN A 178 12.51 12.44 -15.53
C ASN A 178 11.04 12.03 -15.88
N LEU A 179 10.23 11.69 -14.89
CA LEU A 179 8.80 11.33 -15.01
C LEU A 179 7.89 12.44 -14.49
#